data_54ce2c2f89277db5c84564252cd76cd3
#
_entry.id   54ce2c2f89277db5c84564252cd76cd3
#
_cell.length_a   1.000
_cell.length_b   1.000
_cell.length_c   1.000
_cell.angle_alpha   90.00
_cell.angle_beta   90.00
_cell.angle_gamma   90.00
#
_symmetry.space_group_name_H-M   'P 1'
#
loop_
_entity.id
_entity.type
_entity.pdbx_description
1 polymer ?
#
loop_
_entity_poly.entity_id
_entity_poly.type
_entity_poly.pdbx_seq_one_letter_code
_entity_poly.pdbx_strand_id
1 'polypeptide(L)'
;MSLSVEDIISFILKHRPHLRREVVESMIRRKVKELGGLVTEEGAAYIVAKELGVDVETGDSAFVEIELDEVVEGMRTAVLSGVVEKIEARRGSIVLRVVDRKGRPFMVKIKNRNVEIKEGDIIRVSGRLLTKKKYVEVIVDEKGSIVVNPSSLRRGEFIKRRRIEGVVVKLVRKYFLKGYYCAVVVVKNSSDEYMVLKILSPVMHRLEMLGDGLLIEVEGAREVGRGWYLCHIDEVSLRGRVDTIDENYRRPLVPSELKPGLRMIDVIGTIVYVGRLTKVMVRGDREVDVRDLVIEDKGSAAKVRLWGRAAHKIEKDNLGIKVVITNVDVKADGKGVRIVSTSFTDIVKA
;
A
#
# COMPACT_ATOMS: atom_id res chain seq x y z
N MET A 1 2.44 22.63 -21.23
CA MET A 1 2.92 21.84 -22.40
C MET A 1 4.42 21.87 -22.37
N SER A 2 5.09 20.73 -22.37
CA SER A 2 6.54 20.69 -22.56
C SER A 2 6.85 21.01 -24.01
N LEU A 3 7.83 21.89 -24.24
CA LEU A 3 8.33 22.15 -25.57
C LEU A 3 9.07 20.93 -26.09
N SER A 4 8.89 20.57 -27.35
CA SER A 4 9.68 19.52 -27.99
C SER A 4 11.14 19.97 -28.17
N VAL A 5 12.05 19.02 -28.39
CA VAL A 5 13.45 19.34 -28.70
C VAL A 5 13.52 20.30 -29.91
N GLU A 6 12.68 20.08 -30.92
CA GLU A 6 12.55 20.90 -32.12
C GLU A 6 12.15 22.34 -31.80
N ASP A 7 11.18 22.52 -30.89
CA ASP A 7 10.73 23.84 -30.47
C ASP A 7 11.85 24.60 -29.75
N ILE A 8 12.59 23.90 -28.87
CA ILE A 8 13.72 24.46 -28.13
C ILE A 8 14.86 24.85 -29.07
N ILE A 9 15.21 23.97 -30.02
CA ILE A 9 16.23 24.27 -31.03
C ILE A 9 15.81 25.48 -31.87
N SER A 10 14.56 25.53 -32.32
CA SER A 10 14.02 26.67 -33.10
C SER A 10 14.07 27.95 -32.29
N PHE A 11 13.78 27.88 -30.98
CA PHE A 11 13.86 29.02 -30.07
C PHE A 11 15.31 29.50 -29.85
N ILE A 12 16.28 28.57 -29.70
CA ILE A 12 17.71 28.88 -29.64
C ILE A 12 18.16 29.60 -30.91
N LEU A 13 17.86 29.06 -32.08
CA LEU A 13 18.28 29.64 -33.37
C LEU A 13 17.67 31.02 -33.60
N LYS A 14 16.44 31.25 -33.17
CA LYS A 14 15.81 32.59 -33.22
C LYS A 14 16.56 33.64 -32.39
N HIS A 15 17.08 33.27 -31.24
CA HIS A 15 17.80 34.17 -30.32
C HIS A 15 19.31 34.19 -30.54
N ARG A 16 19.84 33.20 -31.28
CA ARG A 16 21.27 33.07 -31.65
C ARG A 16 21.41 32.73 -33.15
N PRO A 17 21.08 33.66 -34.04
CA PRO A 17 21.00 33.39 -35.49
C PRO A 17 22.35 33.06 -36.12
N HIS A 18 23.44 33.27 -35.44
CA HIS A 18 24.79 32.92 -35.90
C HIS A 18 25.11 31.43 -35.69
N LEU A 19 24.32 30.71 -34.89
CA LEU A 19 24.50 29.27 -34.71
C LEU A 19 23.82 28.48 -35.83
N ARG A 20 24.47 27.40 -36.25
CA ARG A 20 23.84 26.44 -37.18
C ARG A 20 23.12 25.37 -36.38
N ARG A 21 22.05 24.84 -36.94
CA ARG A 21 21.23 23.80 -36.32
C ARG A 21 22.05 22.58 -35.90
N GLU A 22 22.95 22.10 -36.79
CA GLU A 22 23.79 20.94 -36.54
C GLU A 22 24.72 21.14 -35.32
N VAL A 23 25.14 22.38 -35.05
CA VAL A 23 25.98 22.75 -33.92
C VAL A 23 25.16 22.60 -32.62
N VAL A 24 23.92 23.12 -32.60
CA VAL A 24 23.04 23.05 -31.44
C VAL A 24 22.68 21.58 -31.15
N GLU A 25 22.34 20.79 -32.15
CA GLU A 25 22.07 19.36 -31.99
C GLU A 25 23.30 18.59 -31.47
N SER A 26 24.49 18.91 -31.98
CA SER A 26 25.73 18.32 -31.45
C SER A 26 25.98 18.66 -30.01
N MET A 27 25.70 19.92 -29.58
CA MET A 27 25.81 20.35 -28.20
C MET A 27 24.82 19.59 -27.29
N ILE A 28 23.60 19.40 -27.76
CA ILE A 28 22.56 18.63 -27.03
C ILE A 28 23.01 17.17 -26.81
N ARG A 29 23.43 16.49 -27.90
CA ARG A 29 23.91 15.10 -27.83
C ARG A 29 25.11 14.96 -26.90
N ARG A 30 26.06 15.91 -27.00
CA ARG A 30 27.22 15.95 -26.11
C ARG A 30 26.79 16.10 -24.64
N LYS A 31 25.81 16.98 -24.35
CA LYS A 31 25.31 17.20 -23.00
C LYS A 31 24.61 15.97 -22.43
N VAL A 32 23.82 15.24 -23.20
CA VAL A 32 23.25 13.95 -22.82
C VAL A 32 24.35 12.96 -22.42
N LYS A 33 25.42 12.89 -23.24
CA LYS A 33 26.55 11.98 -22.99
C LYS A 33 27.37 12.39 -21.77
N GLU A 34 27.67 13.68 -21.58
CA GLU A 34 28.37 14.24 -20.42
C GLU A 34 27.63 13.96 -19.11
N LEU A 35 26.31 13.96 -19.14
CA LEU A 35 25.46 13.69 -17.98
C LEU A 35 25.08 12.20 -17.84
N GLY A 36 25.78 11.30 -18.56
CA GLY A 36 25.62 9.87 -18.39
C GLY A 36 24.21 9.34 -18.67
N GLY A 37 23.42 10.01 -19.50
CA GLY A 37 22.03 9.64 -19.79
C GLY A 37 21.02 10.02 -18.68
N LEU A 38 21.43 10.78 -17.66
CA LEU A 38 20.56 11.25 -16.58
C LEU A 38 19.58 12.36 -17.01
N VAL A 39 19.70 12.85 -18.23
CA VAL A 39 18.81 13.86 -18.83
C VAL A 39 18.24 13.36 -20.14
N THR A 40 16.98 13.72 -20.42
CA THR A 40 16.38 13.51 -21.75
C THR A 40 17.01 14.45 -22.78
N GLU A 41 16.80 14.22 -24.07
CA GLU A 41 17.23 15.16 -25.11
C GLU A 41 16.59 16.53 -24.93
N GLU A 42 15.33 16.60 -24.51
CA GLU A 42 14.64 17.84 -24.16
C GLU A 42 15.34 18.54 -22.98
N GLY A 43 15.66 17.78 -21.93
CA GLY A 43 16.37 18.30 -20.76
C GLY A 43 17.75 18.85 -21.11
N ALA A 44 18.49 18.14 -21.97
CA ALA A 44 19.77 18.59 -22.48
C ALA A 44 19.61 19.84 -23.36
N ALA A 45 18.57 19.92 -24.18
CA ALA A 45 18.26 21.10 -24.99
C ALA A 45 17.99 22.35 -24.12
N TYR A 46 17.25 22.21 -23.02
CA TYR A 46 17.07 23.30 -22.05
C TYR A 46 18.38 23.74 -21.39
N ILE A 47 19.25 22.79 -21.03
CA ILE A 47 20.55 23.11 -20.44
C ILE A 47 21.42 23.88 -21.44
N VAL A 48 21.46 23.41 -22.69
CA VAL A 48 22.20 24.05 -23.80
C VAL A 48 21.65 25.45 -24.06
N ALA A 49 20.31 25.61 -24.09
CA ALA A 49 19.68 26.93 -24.25
C ALA A 49 20.16 27.90 -23.14
N LYS A 50 20.16 27.46 -21.89
CA LYS A 50 20.61 28.26 -20.76
C LYS A 50 22.10 28.60 -20.81
N GLU A 51 22.94 27.66 -21.21
CA GLU A 51 24.39 27.89 -21.44
C GLU A 51 24.65 28.93 -22.56
N LEU A 52 23.76 28.95 -23.55
CA LEU A 52 23.79 29.94 -24.63
C LEU A 52 23.13 31.27 -24.25
N GLY A 53 22.68 31.42 -22.98
CA GLY A 53 22.01 32.63 -22.50
C GLY A 53 20.62 32.85 -23.15
N VAL A 54 19.97 31.80 -23.54
CA VAL A 54 18.59 31.81 -24.05
C VAL A 54 17.66 31.27 -22.96
N ASP A 55 16.78 32.13 -22.47
CA ASP A 55 15.87 31.77 -21.38
C ASP A 55 14.64 31.13 -21.97
N VAL A 56 14.58 29.80 -21.86
CA VAL A 56 13.43 28.99 -22.24
C VAL A 56 12.77 28.54 -20.95
N GLU A 57 11.49 28.83 -20.77
CA GLU A 57 10.77 28.36 -19.59
C GLU A 57 10.86 26.83 -19.52
N THR A 58 11.53 26.36 -18.47
CA THR A 58 11.71 24.91 -18.23
C THR A 58 10.39 24.29 -17.79
N GLY A 59 9.80 23.49 -18.66
CA GLY A 59 8.81 22.49 -18.22
C GLY A 59 9.48 21.35 -17.42
N ASP A 60 8.71 20.59 -16.67
CA ASP A 60 9.14 19.49 -15.78
C ASP A 60 9.94 18.32 -16.44
N SER A 61 10.29 18.43 -17.72
CA SER A 61 10.90 17.35 -18.51
C SER A 61 12.43 17.34 -18.56
N ALA A 62 13.10 18.22 -17.80
CA ALA A 62 14.56 18.35 -17.86
C ALA A 62 15.36 17.15 -17.38
N PHE A 63 14.76 16.27 -16.57
CA PHE A 63 15.43 15.11 -15.96
C PHE A 63 14.68 13.83 -16.27
N VAL A 64 15.43 12.75 -16.51
CA VAL A 64 14.86 11.41 -16.64
C VAL A 64 14.28 10.99 -15.29
N GLU A 65 13.02 10.55 -15.32
CA GLU A 65 12.42 9.88 -14.18
C GLU A 65 13.07 8.50 -14.02
N ILE A 66 13.59 8.23 -12.85
CA ILE A 66 14.22 6.95 -12.54
C ILE A 66 13.41 6.17 -11.51
N GLU A 67 13.54 4.86 -11.53
CA GLU A 67 12.95 3.99 -10.51
C GLU A 67 13.80 4.01 -9.24
N LEU A 68 13.18 3.73 -8.09
CA LEU A 68 13.87 3.79 -6.80
C LEU A 68 15.04 2.79 -6.68
N ASP A 69 15.04 1.67 -7.43
CA ASP A 69 16.14 0.71 -7.47
C ASP A 69 17.32 1.15 -8.35
N GLU A 70 17.12 2.15 -9.18
CA GLU A 70 18.18 2.76 -9.99
C GLU A 70 18.94 3.85 -9.21
N VAL A 71 18.45 4.20 -8.00
CA VAL A 71 19.14 5.15 -7.13
C VAL A 71 20.38 4.51 -6.53
N VAL A 72 21.55 5.01 -6.91
CA VAL A 72 22.85 4.57 -6.39
C VAL A 72 23.43 5.56 -5.37
N GLU A 73 24.30 5.04 -4.49
CA GLU A 73 24.99 5.87 -3.52
C GLU A 73 25.88 6.90 -4.22
N GLY A 74 25.79 8.17 -3.76
CA GLY A 74 26.49 9.30 -4.38
C GLY A 74 25.68 10.06 -5.44
N MET A 75 24.52 9.57 -5.85
CA MET A 75 23.61 10.31 -6.71
C MET A 75 23.09 11.56 -5.98
N ARG A 76 23.23 12.76 -6.60
CA ARG A 76 22.92 14.04 -5.95
C ARG A 76 21.49 14.51 -6.21
N THR A 77 20.95 14.18 -7.37
CA THR A 77 19.61 14.60 -7.82
C THR A 77 18.94 13.47 -8.60
N ALA A 78 17.63 13.36 -8.50
CA ALA A 78 16.83 12.49 -9.35
C ALA A 78 15.40 13.01 -9.42
N VAL A 79 14.66 12.53 -10.44
CA VAL A 79 13.21 12.64 -10.51
C VAL A 79 12.63 11.29 -10.14
N LEU A 80 11.82 11.26 -9.09
CA LEU A 80 11.11 10.09 -8.61
C LEU A 80 9.61 10.36 -8.62
N SER A 81 8.83 9.34 -8.88
CA SER A 81 7.36 9.42 -8.79
C SER A 81 6.80 8.36 -7.85
N GLY A 82 5.69 8.68 -7.23
CA GLY A 82 5.01 7.75 -6.34
C GLY A 82 3.67 8.26 -5.82
N VAL A 83 2.98 7.42 -5.08
CA VAL A 83 1.74 7.78 -4.39
C VAL A 83 2.04 8.16 -2.95
N VAL A 84 1.50 9.28 -2.50
CA VAL A 84 1.61 9.74 -1.11
C VAL A 84 0.82 8.80 -0.20
N GLU A 85 1.53 8.08 0.66
CA GLU A 85 0.94 7.15 1.64
C GLU A 85 0.63 7.86 2.96
N LYS A 86 1.50 8.80 3.37
CA LYS A 86 1.37 9.52 4.63
C LYS A 86 1.97 10.92 4.55
N ILE A 87 1.35 11.86 5.26
CA ILE A 87 1.80 13.26 5.36
C ILE A 87 2.08 13.58 6.83
N GLU A 88 3.27 14.13 7.11
CA GLU A 88 3.64 14.63 8.43
C GLU A 88 4.07 16.11 8.32
N ALA A 89 3.30 16.99 8.93
CA ALA A 89 3.71 18.40 9.06
C ALA A 89 4.75 18.55 10.18
N ARG A 90 5.88 19.21 9.88
CA ARG A 90 6.92 19.56 10.84
C ARG A 90 7.21 21.05 10.73
N ARG A 91 7.75 21.68 11.80
CA ARG A 91 8.10 23.11 11.75
C ARG A 91 8.95 23.43 10.51
N GLY A 92 8.41 24.26 9.59
CA GLY A 92 9.08 24.70 8.36
C GLY A 92 9.27 23.65 7.27
N SER A 93 8.65 22.47 7.38
CA SER A 93 8.72 21.45 6.35
C SER A 93 7.53 20.50 6.39
N ILE A 94 7.21 19.92 5.22
CA ILE A 94 6.27 18.81 5.08
C ILE A 94 7.11 17.57 4.75
N VAL A 95 6.88 16.48 5.47
CA VAL A 95 7.52 15.19 5.20
C VAL A 95 6.45 14.24 4.68
N LEU A 96 6.67 13.70 3.48
CA LEU A 96 5.79 12.74 2.85
C LEU A 96 6.45 11.36 2.87
N ARG A 97 5.69 10.35 3.18
CA ARG A 97 6.03 8.97 2.84
C ARG A 97 5.35 8.65 1.52
N VAL A 98 6.15 8.28 0.54
CA VAL A 98 5.73 8.04 -0.84
C VAL A 98 6.09 6.62 -1.23
N VAL A 99 5.25 5.97 -2.01
CA VAL A 99 5.46 4.59 -2.48
C VAL A 99 5.59 4.59 -4.00
N ASP A 100 6.68 4.02 -4.51
CA ASP A 100 6.95 3.91 -5.96
C ASP A 100 6.04 2.88 -6.66
N ARG A 101 6.19 2.73 -7.99
CA ARG A 101 5.45 1.76 -8.82
C ARG A 101 5.65 0.30 -8.35
N LYS A 102 6.77 -0.02 -7.71
CA LYS A 102 7.10 -1.35 -7.20
C LYS A 102 6.68 -1.56 -5.73
N GLY A 103 5.98 -0.58 -5.14
CA GLY A 103 5.52 -0.64 -3.74
C GLY A 103 6.62 -0.37 -2.71
N ARG A 104 7.75 0.25 -3.10
CA ARG A 104 8.85 0.56 -2.20
C ARG A 104 8.73 1.98 -1.65
N PRO A 105 8.89 2.18 -0.34
CA PRO A 105 8.74 3.49 0.27
C PRO A 105 10.02 4.32 0.12
N PHE A 106 9.84 5.61 -0.17
CA PHE A 106 10.84 6.64 -0.03
C PHE A 106 10.25 7.86 0.68
N MET A 107 11.12 8.72 1.19
CA MET A 107 10.71 9.92 1.91
C MET A 107 10.91 11.15 1.03
N VAL A 108 9.96 12.09 1.10
CA VAL A 108 10.08 13.38 0.44
C VAL A 108 9.98 14.47 1.50
N LYS A 109 11.00 15.30 1.62
CA LYS A 109 11.02 16.44 2.54
C LYS A 109 10.91 17.74 1.76
N ILE A 110 9.77 18.42 1.88
CA ILE A 110 9.50 19.70 1.23
C ILE A 110 9.83 20.81 2.23
N LYS A 111 10.71 21.73 1.85
CA LYS A 111 11.11 22.87 2.68
C LYS A 111 10.54 24.17 2.12
N ASN A 112 10.02 25.03 3.01
CA ASN A 112 9.65 26.41 2.74
C ASN A 112 8.72 26.61 1.53
N ARG A 113 7.83 25.61 1.26
CA ARG A 113 6.84 25.69 0.19
C ARG A 113 5.45 25.36 0.72
N ASN A 114 4.49 26.15 0.31
CA ASN A 114 3.08 25.85 0.52
C ASN A 114 2.58 25.05 -0.69
N VAL A 115 2.45 23.73 -0.52
CA VAL A 115 1.93 22.83 -1.56
C VAL A 115 0.74 22.09 -0.97
N GLU A 116 -0.38 22.16 -1.65
CA GLU A 116 -1.57 21.39 -1.25
C GLU A 116 -1.41 19.97 -1.74
N ILE A 117 -1.21 19.03 -0.80
CA ILE A 117 -1.02 17.61 -1.06
C ILE A 117 -1.90 16.81 -0.12
N LYS A 118 -2.53 15.76 -0.64
CA LYS A 118 -3.38 14.84 0.12
C LYS A 118 -2.84 13.41 0.06
N GLU A 119 -3.12 12.61 1.08
CA GLU A 119 -2.84 11.18 1.04
C GLU A 119 -3.60 10.53 -0.12
N GLY A 120 -2.87 9.76 -0.92
CA GLY A 120 -3.36 9.17 -2.15
C GLY A 120 -3.09 9.98 -3.41
N ASP A 121 -2.54 11.20 -3.32
CA ASP A 121 -2.10 11.94 -4.50
C ASP A 121 -0.87 11.26 -5.12
N ILE A 122 -0.78 11.37 -6.46
CA ILE A 122 0.44 11.00 -7.18
C ILE A 122 1.33 12.23 -7.20
N ILE A 123 2.59 12.04 -6.86
CA ILE A 123 3.57 13.11 -6.98
C ILE A 123 4.73 12.69 -7.87
N ARG A 124 5.22 13.65 -8.64
CA ARG A 124 6.53 13.60 -9.29
C ARG A 124 7.38 14.65 -8.61
N VAL A 125 8.53 14.22 -8.09
CA VAL A 125 9.44 15.11 -7.34
C VAL A 125 10.82 15.08 -7.94
N SER A 126 11.43 16.25 -8.08
CA SER A 126 12.85 16.39 -8.31
C SER A 126 13.48 17.13 -7.12
N GLY A 127 14.67 16.70 -6.74
CA GLY A 127 15.34 17.33 -5.61
C GLY A 127 16.64 16.65 -5.27
N ARG A 128 17.25 17.13 -4.17
CA ARG A 128 18.50 16.54 -3.68
C ARG A 128 18.23 15.20 -3.02
N LEU A 129 18.95 14.17 -3.49
CA LEU A 129 18.88 12.83 -2.93
C LEU A 129 19.80 12.67 -1.71
N LEU A 130 19.28 12.02 -0.69
CA LEU A 130 20.05 11.48 0.43
C LEU A 130 19.76 9.98 0.56
N THR A 131 20.74 9.17 0.23
CA THR A 131 20.67 7.73 0.44
C THR A 131 21.08 7.41 1.88
N LYS A 132 20.15 6.90 2.66
CA LYS A 132 20.37 6.42 4.04
C LYS A 132 20.29 4.89 4.06
N LYS A 133 20.98 4.23 5.01
CA LYS A 133 21.03 2.75 5.12
C LYS A 133 19.68 2.03 5.00
N LYS A 134 18.55 2.69 5.32
CA LYS A 134 17.22 2.08 5.35
C LYS A 134 16.21 2.69 4.38
N TYR A 135 16.50 3.83 3.77
CA TYR A 135 15.56 4.51 2.86
C TYR A 135 16.26 5.61 2.06
N VAL A 136 15.64 5.97 0.95
CA VAL A 136 16.00 7.14 0.14
C VAL A 136 15.15 8.32 0.57
N GLU A 137 15.76 9.51 0.70
CA GLU A 137 15.06 10.75 1.00
C GLU A 137 15.33 11.77 -0.10
N VAL A 138 14.26 12.33 -0.67
CA VAL A 138 14.32 13.44 -1.64
C VAL A 138 14.04 14.73 -0.89
N ILE A 139 14.98 15.68 -0.94
CA ILE A 139 14.79 17.01 -0.37
C ILE A 139 14.42 17.97 -1.49
N VAL A 140 13.18 18.46 -1.44
CA VAL A 140 12.65 19.47 -2.34
C VAL A 140 12.83 20.83 -1.66
N ASP A 141 13.84 21.56 -2.09
CA ASP A 141 14.14 22.93 -1.70
C ASP A 141 13.80 23.91 -2.84
N GLU A 142 14.36 25.12 -2.84
CA GLU A 142 14.10 26.13 -3.86
C GLU A 142 14.48 25.68 -5.28
N LYS A 143 15.45 24.77 -5.42
CA LYS A 143 15.94 24.24 -6.72
C LYS A 143 15.22 22.95 -7.15
N GLY A 144 14.47 22.32 -6.23
CA GLY A 144 13.70 21.13 -6.55
C GLY A 144 12.31 21.46 -7.09
N SER A 145 11.65 20.51 -7.71
CA SER A 145 10.25 20.62 -8.16
C SER A 145 9.36 19.54 -7.54
N ILE A 146 8.09 19.87 -7.44
CA ILE A 146 7.06 18.92 -7.08
C ILE A 146 5.82 19.18 -7.94
N VAL A 147 5.35 18.16 -8.62
CA VAL A 147 4.12 18.19 -9.40
C VAL A 147 3.15 17.22 -8.78
N VAL A 148 1.98 17.72 -8.42
CA VAL A 148 0.91 16.91 -7.82
C VAL A 148 -0.06 16.49 -8.90
N ASN A 149 -0.40 15.19 -8.94
CA ASN A 149 -1.30 14.55 -9.89
C ASN A 149 -0.96 14.88 -11.37
N PRO A 150 0.31 14.67 -11.82
CA PRO A 150 0.70 14.96 -13.18
C PRO A 150 -0.13 14.13 -14.18
N SER A 151 -0.62 14.76 -15.24
CA SER A 151 -1.48 14.12 -16.27
C SER A 151 -0.81 12.94 -16.98
N SER A 152 0.53 12.90 -16.98
CA SER A 152 1.34 11.83 -17.56
C SER A 152 1.40 10.55 -16.72
N LEU A 153 0.97 10.59 -15.46
CA LEU A 153 1.03 9.46 -14.53
C LEU A 153 -0.39 9.00 -14.15
N ARG A 154 -0.61 7.70 -14.20
CA ARG A 154 -1.89 7.11 -13.80
C ARG A 154 -1.75 6.42 -12.44
N ARG A 155 -2.74 6.63 -11.57
CA ARG A 155 -2.75 6.06 -10.22
C ARG A 155 -2.59 4.53 -10.20
N GLY A 156 -3.11 3.84 -11.21
CA GLY A 156 -2.97 2.40 -11.37
C GLY A 156 -1.53 1.90 -11.54
N GLU A 157 -0.61 2.75 -11.98
CA GLU A 157 0.79 2.38 -12.20
C GLU A 157 1.57 2.21 -10.88
N PHE A 158 1.13 2.87 -9.80
CA PHE A 158 1.81 2.87 -8.50
C PHE A 158 1.21 1.90 -7.49
N ILE A 159 0.12 1.23 -7.85
CA ILE A 159 -0.55 0.28 -6.97
C ILE A 159 -0.14 -1.12 -7.42
N LYS A 160 0.64 -1.82 -6.58
CA LYS A 160 0.97 -3.23 -6.83
C LYS A 160 -0.33 -4.04 -6.80
N ARG A 161 -0.83 -4.34 -7.98
CA ARG A 161 -2.01 -5.17 -8.18
C ARG A 161 -1.59 -6.64 -8.26
N ARG A 162 -2.32 -7.50 -7.59
CA ARG A 162 -2.12 -8.95 -7.67
C ARG A 162 -3.34 -9.59 -8.32
N ARG A 163 -3.08 -10.57 -9.15
CA ARG A 163 -4.10 -11.55 -9.53
C ARG A 163 -4.25 -12.53 -8.39
N ILE A 164 -5.48 -12.73 -7.94
CA ILE A 164 -5.84 -13.70 -6.90
C ILE A 164 -6.86 -14.63 -7.50
N GLU A 165 -6.59 -15.92 -7.40
CA GLU A 165 -7.49 -16.98 -7.82
C GLU A 165 -7.69 -17.94 -6.65
N GLY A 166 -8.92 -18.35 -6.39
CA GLY A 166 -9.21 -19.30 -5.33
C GLY A 166 -10.69 -19.46 -5.03
N VAL A 167 -10.96 -20.30 -4.05
CA VAL A 167 -12.31 -20.60 -3.58
C VAL A 167 -12.65 -19.72 -2.38
N VAL A 168 -13.79 -19.07 -2.41
CA VAL A 168 -14.36 -18.39 -1.24
C VAL A 168 -14.76 -19.46 -0.21
N VAL A 169 -14.01 -19.52 0.89
CA VAL A 169 -14.25 -20.48 1.99
C VAL A 169 -15.13 -19.90 3.08
N LYS A 170 -15.24 -18.57 3.18
CA LYS A 170 -16.13 -17.89 4.12
C LYS A 170 -16.52 -16.51 3.62
N LEU A 171 -17.82 -16.22 3.61
CA LEU A 171 -18.33 -14.85 3.57
C LEU A 171 -18.44 -14.32 5.00
N VAL A 172 -17.54 -13.40 5.38
CA VAL A 172 -17.45 -12.86 6.75
C VAL A 172 -18.55 -11.87 7.03
N ARG A 173 -18.73 -10.88 6.15
CA ARG A 173 -19.70 -9.79 6.35
C ARG A 173 -19.94 -9.00 5.07
N LYS A 174 -21.18 -8.48 4.93
CA LYS A 174 -21.53 -7.40 4.01
C LYS A 174 -21.92 -6.17 4.81
N TYR A 175 -21.47 -4.98 4.41
CA TYR A 175 -21.78 -3.71 5.11
C TYR A 175 -21.63 -2.51 4.18
N PHE A 176 -22.14 -1.35 4.59
CA PHE A 176 -22.02 -0.09 3.87
C PHE A 176 -20.97 0.80 4.53
N LEU A 177 -20.05 1.37 3.75
CA LEU A 177 -19.01 2.26 4.22
C LEU A 177 -18.66 3.33 3.19
N LYS A 178 -18.78 4.60 3.57
CA LYS A 178 -18.33 5.76 2.77
C LYS A 178 -18.83 5.74 1.31
N GLY A 179 -20.11 5.44 1.09
CA GLY A 179 -20.72 5.45 -0.24
C GLY A 179 -20.56 4.15 -1.05
N TYR A 180 -19.91 3.12 -0.49
CA TYR A 180 -19.77 1.81 -1.11
C TYR A 180 -20.33 0.70 -0.24
N TYR A 181 -20.91 -0.29 -0.88
CA TYR A 181 -21.17 -1.59 -0.24
C TYR A 181 -19.87 -2.40 -0.24
N CYS A 182 -19.61 -3.06 0.84
CA CYS A 182 -18.41 -3.87 1.03
C CYS A 182 -18.78 -5.30 1.38
N ALA A 183 -18.16 -6.28 0.71
CA ALA A 183 -18.13 -7.65 1.17
C ALA A 183 -16.73 -8.01 1.66
N VAL A 184 -16.64 -8.75 2.75
CA VAL A 184 -15.39 -9.33 3.24
C VAL A 184 -15.50 -10.84 3.11
N VAL A 185 -14.61 -11.43 2.31
CA VAL A 185 -14.56 -12.87 2.07
C VAL A 185 -13.16 -13.39 2.38
N VAL A 186 -13.08 -14.65 2.80
CA VAL A 186 -11.84 -15.41 2.88
C VAL A 186 -11.72 -16.27 1.64
N VAL A 187 -10.60 -16.17 0.96
CA VAL A 187 -10.28 -16.95 -0.24
C VAL A 187 -9.11 -17.87 0.06
N LYS A 188 -9.24 -19.14 -0.29
CA LYS A 188 -8.18 -20.13 -0.25
C LYS A 188 -7.66 -20.35 -1.68
N ASN A 189 -6.37 -20.13 -1.88
CA ASN A 189 -5.74 -20.34 -3.19
C ASN A 189 -5.31 -21.82 -3.38
N SER A 190 -4.77 -22.11 -4.56
CA SER A 190 -4.27 -23.46 -4.91
C SER A 190 -3.05 -23.91 -4.07
N SER A 191 -2.37 -22.99 -3.39
CA SER A 191 -1.25 -23.26 -2.47
C SER A 191 -1.69 -23.44 -1.01
N ASP A 192 -2.98 -23.61 -0.75
CA ASP A 192 -3.57 -23.71 0.59
C ASP A 192 -3.36 -22.48 1.48
N GLU A 193 -3.08 -21.31 0.88
CA GLU A 193 -2.97 -20.06 1.61
C GLU A 193 -4.31 -19.34 1.70
N TYR A 194 -4.61 -18.79 2.87
CA TYR A 194 -5.82 -18.03 3.12
C TYR A 194 -5.55 -16.52 3.01
N MET A 195 -6.33 -15.86 2.18
CA MET A 195 -6.31 -14.42 1.95
C MET A 195 -7.66 -13.82 2.31
N VAL A 196 -7.66 -12.61 2.84
CA VAL A 196 -8.90 -11.86 3.09
C VAL A 196 -9.07 -10.80 2.02
N LEU A 197 -10.16 -10.89 1.27
CA LEU A 197 -10.54 -9.91 0.26
C LEU A 197 -11.64 -9.02 0.78
N LYS A 198 -11.43 -7.71 0.65
CA LYS A 198 -12.44 -6.68 0.81
C LYS A 198 -12.88 -6.20 -0.57
N ILE A 199 -14.09 -6.54 -0.96
CA ILE A 199 -14.64 -6.27 -2.28
C ILE A 199 -15.58 -5.08 -2.16
N LEU A 200 -15.32 -4.02 -2.92
CA LEU A 200 -16.13 -2.81 -2.97
C LEU A 200 -17.09 -2.85 -4.15
N SER A 201 -18.32 -2.40 -3.95
CA SER A 201 -19.30 -2.23 -5.01
C SER A 201 -20.15 -0.97 -4.80
N PRO A 202 -20.51 -0.21 -5.85
CA PRO A 202 -21.45 0.90 -5.73
C PRO A 202 -22.89 0.41 -5.45
N VAL A 203 -23.19 -0.86 -5.74
CA VAL A 203 -24.52 -1.44 -5.60
C VAL A 203 -24.50 -2.77 -4.86
N MET A 204 -25.45 -2.97 -3.95
CA MET A 204 -25.49 -4.14 -3.06
C MET A 204 -25.74 -5.45 -3.82
N HIS A 205 -26.65 -5.48 -4.79
CA HIS A 205 -27.06 -6.70 -5.47
C HIS A 205 -25.87 -7.41 -6.16
N ARG A 206 -24.84 -6.68 -6.59
CA ARG A 206 -23.63 -7.28 -7.19
C ARG A 206 -22.80 -8.05 -6.18
N LEU A 207 -22.93 -7.77 -4.89
CA LEU A 207 -22.27 -8.51 -3.82
C LEU A 207 -23.12 -9.71 -3.33
N GLU A 208 -24.40 -9.79 -3.69
CA GLU A 208 -25.29 -10.86 -3.24
C GLU A 208 -24.88 -12.23 -3.78
N MET A 209 -24.27 -12.24 -4.97
CA MET A 209 -23.75 -13.45 -5.58
C MET A 209 -22.51 -14.05 -4.86
N LEU A 210 -21.83 -13.24 -4.04
CA LEU A 210 -20.66 -13.69 -3.29
C LEU A 210 -21.12 -14.57 -2.11
N GLY A 211 -20.59 -15.77 -2.05
CA GLY A 211 -20.88 -16.75 -1.02
C GLY A 211 -19.84 -17.88 -0.97
N ASP A 212 -19.98 -18.74 0.00
CA ASP A 212 -19.07 -19.87 0.23
C ASP A 212 -19.11 -20.86 -0.94
N GLY A 213 -17.97 -21.47 -1.25
CA GLY A 213 -17.81 -22.40 -2.35
C GLY A 213 -17.62 -21.77 -3.72
N LEU A 214 -17.69 -20.45 -3.84
CA LEU A 214 -17.54 -19.75 -5.11
C LEU A 214 -16.08 -19.71 -5.55
N LEU A 215 -15.78 -20.18 -6.76
CA LEU A 215 -14.47 -20.02 -7.39
C LEU A 215 -14.40 -18.64 -8.03
N ILE A 216 -13.47 -17.82 -7.55
CA ILE A 216 -13.29 -16.44 -8.02
C ILE A 216 -11.89 -16.23 -8.57
N GLU A 217 -11.81 -15.34 -9.53
CA GLU A 217 -10.58 -14.74 -10.02
C GLU A 217 -10.69 -13.21 -9.87
N VAL A 218 -9.68 -12.61 -9.28
CA VAL A 218 -9.60 -11.16 -9.07
C VAL A 218 -8.40 -10.62 -9.81
N GLU A 219 -8.65 -9.74 -10.77
CA GLU A 219 -7.61 -9.02 -11.49
C GLU A 219 -7.38 -7.65 -10.83
N GLY A 220 -6.24 -7.44 -10.23
CA GLY A 220 -5.93 -6.12 -9.72
C GLY A 220 -6.19 -5.90 -8.23
N ALA A 221 -6.24 -6.95 -7.42
CA ALA A 221 -6.33 -6.83 -5.97
C ALA A 221 -5.14 -6.09 -5.38
N ARG A 222 -5.40 -5.05 -4.58
CA ARG A 222 -4.39 -4.26 -3.88
C ARG A 222 -4.16 -4.78 -2.48
N GLU A 223 -2.92 -5.08 -2.13
CA GLU A 223 -2.58 -5.43 -0.75
C GLU A 223 -2.68 -4.19 0.18
N VAL A 224 -3.52 -4.28 1.19
CA VAL A 224 -3.74 -3.23 2.21
C VAL A 224 -3.19 -3.60 3.58
N GLY A 225 -2.74 -4.84 3.73
CA GLY A 225 -2.11 -5.39 4.93
C GLY A 225 -1.70 -6.83 4.64
N ARG A 226 -0.83 -7.41 5.46
CA ARG A 226 -0.33 -8.76 5.24
C ARG A 226 -1.47 -9.78 5.10
N GLY A 227 -1.69 -10.28 3.88
CA GLY A 227 -2.76 -11.21 3.54
C GLY A 227 -4.16 -10.58 3.51
N TRP A 228 -4.26 -9.24 3.49
CA TRP A 228 -5.48 -8.48 3.28
C TRP A 228 -5.41 -7.72 1.98
N TYR A 229 -6.43 -7.86 1.15
CA TYR A 229 -6.50 -7.27 -0.17
C TYR A 229 -7.79 -6.48 -0.35
N LEU A 230 -7.73 -5.43 -1.16
CA LEU A 230 -8.86 -4.60 -1.56
C LEU A 230 -8.99 -4.66 -3.08
N CYS A 231 -10.21 -4.91 -3.57
CA CYS A 231 -10.54 -4.86 -4.99
C CYS A 231 -11.94 -4.25 -5.20
N HIS A 232 -12.25 -3.94 -6.45
CA HIS A 232 -13.59 -3.54 -6.87
C HIS A 232 -14.32 -4.74 -7.43
N ILE A 233 -15.67 -4.77 -7.34
CA ILE A 233 -16.46 -5.91 -7.85
C ILE A 233 -16.28 -6.11 -9.36
N ASP A 234 -15.96 -5.05 -10.12
CA ASP A 234 -15.67 -5.12 -11.54
C ASP A 234 -14.37 -5.87 -11.87
N GLU A 235 -13.49 -6.02 -10.88
CA GLU A 235 -12.23 -6.77 -10.97
C GLU A 235 -12.42 -8.25 -10.61
N VAL A 236 -13.63 -8.66 -10.21
CA VAL A 236 -13.95 -10.02 -9.76
C VAL A 236 -14.69 -10.78 -10.85
N SER A 237 -14.09 -11.85 -11.34
CA SER A 237 -14.70 -12.82 -12.25
C SER A 237 -15.12 -14.07 -11.50
N LEU A 238 -16.34 -14.52 -11.72
CA LEU A 238 -16.86 -15.77 -11.17
C LEU A 238 -16.55 -16.89 -12.14
N ARG A 239 -15.82 -17.92 -11.69
CA ARG A 239 -15.35 -19.04 -12.52
C ARG A 239 -16.16 -20.33 -12.33
N GLY A 240 -16.96 -20.39 -11.29
CA GLY A 240 -17.78 -21.55 -10.96
C GLY A 240 -18.03 -21.69 -9.47
N ARG A 241 -18.50 -22.85 -9.07
CA ARG A 241 -18.73 -23.19 -7.66
C ARG A 241 -18.18 -24.60 -7.39
N VAL A 242 -17.60 -24.78 -6.20
CA VAL A 242 -17.18 -26.08 -5.67
C VAL A 242 -18.09 -26.47 -4.51
N ASP A 243 -18.47 -27.74 -4.45
CA ASP A 243 -19.39 -28.22 -3.43
C ASP A 243 -18.70 -28.49 -2.08
N THR A 244 -17.38 -28.56 -2.08
CA THR A 244 -16.59 -28.79 -0.86
C THR A 244 -16.29 -27.51 -0.13
N ILE A 245 -16.92 -27.30 1.02
CA ILE A 245 -16.57 -26.25 1.98
C ILE A 245 -15.35 -26.71 2.78
N ASP A 246 -14.37 -25.82 2.94
CA ASP A 246 -13.18 -26.08 3.76
C ASP A 246 -13.60 -26.38 5.21
N GLU A 247 -13.14 -27.53 5.75
CA GLU A 247 -13.55 -28.02 7.07
C GLU A 247 -13.21 -27.04 8.21
N ASN A 248 -12.16 -26.25 8.05
CA ASN A 248 -11.77 -25.21 9.04
C ASN A 248 -12.84 -24.12 9.21
N TYR A 249 -13.80 -24.02 8.29
CA TYR A 249 -14.87 -22.99 8.31
C TYR A 249 -16.27 -23.56 8.55
N ARG A 250 -16.41 -24.88 8.70
CA ARG A 250 -17.71 -25.51 8.97
C ARG A 250 -18.19 -25.35 10.40
N ARG A 251 -17.26 -25.26 11.35
CA ARG A 251 -17.54 -25.15 12.78
C ARG A 251 -16.43 -24.38 13.49
N PRO A 252 -16.67 -23.88 14.70
CA PRO A 252 -15.60 -23.36 15.53
C PRO A 252 -14.52 -24.41 15.82
N LEU A 253 -13.25 -24.05 15.65
CA LEU A 253 -12.11 -24.93 15.92
C LEU A 253 -11.72 -24.89 17.39
N VAL A 254 -11.28 -26.02 17.94
CA VAL A 254 -10.68 -26.09 19.27
C VAL A 254 -9.16 -25.82 19.21
N PRO A 255 -8.52 -25.46 20.36
CA PRO A 255 -7.09 -25.13 20.38
C PRO A 255 -6.15 -26.14 19.73
N SER A 256 -6.44 -27.43 19.80
CA SER A 256 -5.63 -28.51 19.21
C SER A 256 -5.67 -28.57 17.66
N GLU A 257 -6.68 -27.98 17.04
CA GLU A 257 -6.87 -27.98 15.58
C GLU A 257 -6.26 -26.77 14.90
N LEU A 258 -5.78 -25.80 15.68
CA LEU A 258 -5.30 -24.53 15.15
C LEU A 258 -3.97 -24.67 14.42
N LYS A 259 -3.89 -24.14 13.19
CA LYS A 259 -2.67 -24.06 12.38
C LYS A 259 -2.34 -22.61 12.05
N PRO A 260 -1.05 -22.22 12.01
CA PRO A 260 -0.67 -20.89 11.56
C PRO A 260 -1.15 -20.63 10.12
N GLY A 261 -1.58 -19.40 9.87
CA GLY A 261 -2.05 -18.99 8.53
C GLY A 261 -3.56 -19.01 8.34
N LEU A 262 -4.31 -19.67 9.22
CA LEU A 262 -5.77 -19.61 9.20
C LEU A 262 -6.25 -18.18 9.43
N ARG A 263 -7.27 -17.74 8.67
CA ARG A 263 -7.80 -16.38 8.66
C ARG A 263 -9.30 -16.38 8.94
N MET A 264 -9.75 -15.42 9.73
CA MET A 264 -11.19 -15.21 9.99
C MET A 264 -11.94 -16.49 10.40
N ILE A 265 -11.28 -17.40 11.09
CA ILE A 265 -11.91 -18.60 11.64
C ILE A 265 -12.65 -18.28 12.94
N ASP A 266 -13.50 -19.19 13.35
CA ASP A 266 -14.14 -19.17 14.65
C ASP A 266 -13.46 -20.20 15.53
N VAL A 267 -13.20 -19.85 16.80
CA VAL A 267 -12.56 -20.74 17.77
C VAL A 267 -13.42 -20.87 19.00
N ILE A 268 -13.42 -22.07 19.62
CA ILE A 268 -14.17 -22.36 20.83
C ILE A 268 -13.24 -22.90 21.93
N GLY A 269 -13.48 -22.46 23.16
CA GLY A 269 -12.74 -22.94 24.33
C GLY A 269 -13.21 -22.30 25.61
N THR A 270 -12.77 -22.85 26.74
CA THR A 270 -13.02 -22.31 28.08
C THR A 270 -11.92 -21.31 28.43
N ILE A 271 -12.28 -20.14 28.92
CA ILE A 271 -11.32 -19.12 29.35
C ILE A 271 -10.67 -19.58 30.66
N VAL A 272 -9.38 -19.87 30.64
CA VAL A 272 -8.59 -20.30 31.79
C VAL A 272 -7.67 -19.21 32.35
N TYR A 273 -7.45 -18.14 31.57
CA TYR A 273 -6.67 -16.98 32.02
C TYR A 273 -7.17 -15.71 31.36
N VAL A 274 -7.24 -14.62 32.10
CA VAL A 274 -7.55 -13.27 31.63
C VAL A 274 -6.47 -12.31 32.11
N GLY A 275 -5.71 -11.75 31.19
CA GLY A 275 -4.68 -10.75 31.46
C GLY A 275 -5.27 -9.36 31.74
N ARG A 276 -4.42 -8.45 32.20
CA ARG A 276 -4.78 -7.04 32.40
C ARG A 276 -5.04 -6.37 31.04
N LEU A 277 -5.95 -5.41 31.01
CA LEU A 277 -6.12 -4.50 29.90
C LEU A 277 -4.90 -3.57 29.87
N THR A 278 -4.20 -3.53 28.75
CA THR A 278 -2.99 -2.70 28.55
C THR A 278 -3.14 -1.87 27.28
N LYS A 279 -2.43 -0.75 27.21
CA LYS A 279 -2.37 0.07 26.01
C LYS A 279 -1.06 -0.19 25.27
N VAL A 280 -1.14 -0.34 23.98
CA VAL A 280 0.01 -0.56 23.11
C VAL A 280 0.02 0.50 22.00
N MET A 281 1.18 1.12 21.82
CA MET A 281 1.38 2.05 20.70
C MET A 281 1.47 1.27 19.39
N VAL A 282 0.58 1.57 18.47
CA VAL A 282 0.61 1.03 17.10
C VAL A 282 1.15 2.09 16.13
N ARG A 283 1.43 1.70 14.89
CA ARG A 283 1.92 2.63 13.87
C ARG A 283 1.05 3.88 13.78
N GLY A 284 1.68 5.07 13.79
CA GLY A 284 1.01 6.37 13.71
C GLY A 284 0.62 6.96 15.08
N ASP A 285 1.38 6.65 16.13
CA ASP A 285 1.25 7.20 17.49
C ASP A 285 -0.16 7.08 18.09
N ARG A 286 -0.89 6.03 17.68
CA ARG A 286 -2.21 5.70 18.20
C ARG A 286 -2.10 4.61 19.24
N GLU A 287 -2.60 4.88 20.43
CA GLU A 287 -2.80 3.86 21.47
C GLU A 287 -4.00 2.99 21.15
N VAL A 288 -3.85 1.69 21.34
CA VAL A 288 -4.92 0.70 21.21
C VAL A 288 -4.92 -0.21 22.42
N ASP A 289 -6.09 -0.44 22.98
CA ASP A 289 -6.27 -1.35 24.10
C ASP A 289 -6.05 -2.80 23.66
N VAL A 290 -5.33 -3.54 24.49
CA VAL A 290 -4.97 -4.95 24.24
C VAL A 290 -5.21 -5.75 25.50
N ARG A 291 -5.77 -6.94 25.36
CA ARG A 291 -5.91 -7.93 26.41
C ARG A 291 -5.49 -9.29 25.91
N ASP A 292 -4.62 -9.94 26.66
CA ASP A 292 -4.24 -11.32 26.44
C ASP A 292 -5.10 -12.25 27.30
N LEU A 293 -5.52 -13.37 26.76
CA LEU A 293 -6.20 -14.43 27.48
C LEU A 293 -5.72 -15.80 26.98
N VAL A 294 -6.06 -16.85 27.71
CA VAL A 294 -5.83 -18.23 27.31
C VAL A 294 -7.16 -18.94 27.30
N ILE A 295 -7.44 -19.65 26.21
CA ILE A 295 -8.57 -20.57 26.11
C ILE A 295 -8.05 -22.01 26.07
N GLU A 296 -8.82 -22.93 26.64
CA GLU A 296 -8.48 -24.35 26.70
C GLU A 296 -9.69 -25.21 26.28
N ASP A 297 -9.40 -26.32 25.63
CA ASP A 297 -10.35 -27.41 25.41
C ASP A 297 -9.60 -28.75 25.47
N LYS A 298 -10.10 -29.68 26.29
CA LYS A 298 -9.56 -31.05 26.46
C LYS A 298 -8.04 -31.13 26.64
N GLY A 299 -7.48 -30.23 27.46
CA GLY A 299 -6.06 -30.20 27.80
C GLY A 299 -5.17 -29.51 26.75
N SER A 300 -5.74 -29.01 25.68
CA SER A 300 -5.03 -28.16 24.71
C SER A 300 -5.37 -26.70 24.92
N ALA A 301 -4.34 -25.84 25.00
CA ALA A 301 -4.53 -24.42 25.26
C ALA A 301 -3.95 -23.54 24.13
N ALA A 302 -4.59 -22.41 23.90
CA ALA A 302 -4.12 -21.40 22.95
C ALA A 302 -4.14 -19.99 23.56
N LYS A 303 -3.10 -19.22 23.27
CA LYS A 303 -3.03 -17.79 23.62
C LYS A 303 -3.88 -16.98 22.65
N VAL A 304 -4.68 -16.07 23.19
CA VAL A 304 -5.51 -15.14 22.41
C VAL A 304 -5.12 -13.73 22.75
N ARG A 305 -4.85 -12.92 21.74
CA ARG A 305 -4.64 -11.47 21.87
C ARG A 305 -5.82 -10.72 21.25
N LEU A 306 -6.54 -10.03 22.09
CA LEU A 306 -7.68 -9.19 21.71
C LEU A 306 -7.24 -7.74 21.57
N TRP A 307 -7.66 -7.07 20.50
CA TRP A 307 -7.36 -5.68 20.18
C TRP A 307 -8.61 -4.80 20.18
N GLY A 308 -8.48 -3.57 20.66
CA GLY A 308 -9.52 -2.56 20.61
C GLY A 308 -10.82 -3.01 21.27
N ARG A 309 -11.94 -2.94 20.58
CA ARG A 309 -13.25 -3.30 21.13
C ARG A 309 -13.32 -4.73 21.66
N ALA A 310 -12.65 -5.67 21.02
CA ALA A 310 -12.64 -7.05 21.46
C ALA A 310 -11.97 -7.21 22.84
N ALA A 311 -10.97 -6.39 23.16
CA ALA A 311 -10.26 -6.41 24.44
C ALA A 311 -11.16 -6.05 25.63
N HIS A 312 -12.23 -5.29 25.40
CA HIS A 312 -13.19 -4.88 26.44
C HIS A 312 -14.34 -5.86 26.64
N LYS A 313 -14.50 -6.86 25.75
CA LYS A 313 -15.59 -7.84 25.85
C LYS A 313 -15.36 -8.93 26.90
N ILE A 314 -14.13 -9.08 27.37
CA ILE A 314 -13.74 -10.09 28.34
C ILE A 314 -13.16 -9.41 29.57
N GLU A 315 -13.66 -9.82 30.73
CA GLU A 315 -13.21 -9.40 32.03
C GLU A 315 -12.84 -10.62 32.89
N LYS A 316 -12.30 -10.39 34.11
CA LYS A 316 -11.89 -11.49 35.01
C LYS A 316 -13.05 -12.41 35.38
N ASP A 317 -14.26 -11.87 35.44
CA ASP A 317 -15.47 -12.61 35.77
C ASP A 317 -15.87 -13.61 34.65
N ASN A 318 -15.20 -13.56 33.53
CA ASN A 318 -15.38 -14.54 32.44
C ASN A 318 -14.48 -15.79 32.56
N LEU A 319 -13.65 -15.89 33.62
CA LEU A 319 -12.89 -17.12 33.89
C LEU A 319 -13.82 -18.31 34.08
N GLY A 320 -13.45 -19.46 33.49
CA GLY A 320 -14.25 -20.70 33.52
C GLY A 320 -15.42 -20.72 32.52
N ILE A 321 -15.69 -19.62 31.82
CA ILE A 321 -16.79 -19.57 30.85
C ILE A 321 -16.30 -20.12 29.51
N LYS A 322 -17.09 -21.00 28.90
CA LYS A 322 -16.88 -21.46 27.52
C LYS A 322 -17.39 -20.39 26.55
N VAL A 323 -16.54 -20.02 25.57
CA VAL A 323 -16.83 -18.96 24.60
C VAL A 323 -16.53 -19.39 23.19
N VAL A 324 -17.25 -18.80 22.24
CA VAL A 324 -16.87 -18.80 20.82
C VAL A 324 -16.33 -17.41 20.48
N ILE A 325 -15.11 -17.37 19.99
CA ILE A 325 -14.45 -16.14 19.50
C ILE A 325 -14.47 -16.20 17.97
N THR A 326 -15.22 -15.33 17.34
CA THR A 326 -15.45 -15.37 15.88
C THR A 326 -14.46 -14.48 15.14
N ASN A 327 -14.21 -14.83 13.87
CA ASN A 327 -13.43 -14.04 12.92
C ASN A 327 -12.04 -13.65 13.43
N VAL A 328 -11.28 -14.62 13.90
CA VAL A 328 -9.89 -14.45 14.36
C VAL A 328 -8.88 -14.98 13.34
N ASP A 329 -7.68 -14.41 13.39
CA ASP A 329 -6.52 -14.90 12.65
C ASP A 329 -5.62 -15.75 13.54
N VAL A 330 -5.02 -16.81 12.99
CA VAL A 330 -4.04 -17.65 13.69
C VAL A 330 -2.64 -17.37 13.17
N LYS A 331 -1.74 -16.99 14.07
CA LYS A 331 -0.34 -16.68 13.76
C LYS A 331 0.60 -17.66 14.47
N ALA A 332 1.77 -17.90 13.87
CA ALA A 332 2.85 -18.60 14.56
C ALA A 332 3.33 -17.77 15.78
N ASP A 333 3.58 -18.43 16.91
CA ASP A 333 4.10 -17.85 18.14
C ASP A 333 5.16 -18.78 18.78
N GLY A 334 6.42 -18.61 18.39
CA GLY A 334 7.48 -19.52 18.79
C GLY A 334 7.21 -20.96 18.34
N LYS A 335 7.06 -21.88 19.30
CA LYS A 335 6.76 -23.31 19.04
C LYS A 335 5.26 -23.61 18.91
N GLY A 336 4.39 -22.61 18.99
CA GLY A 336 2.94 -22.80 18.99
C GLY A 336 2.21 -21.79 18.13
N VAL A 337 0.95 -21.57 18.46
CA VAL A 337 0.08 -20.62 17.78
C VAL A 337 -0.44 -19.56 18.73
N ARG A 338 -0.72 -18.38 18.18
CA ARG A 338 -1.45 -17.30 18.84
C ARG A 338 -2.64 -16.91 18.00
N ILE A 339 -3.78 -16.86 18.64
CA ILE A 339 -5.02 -16.31 18.09
C ILE A 339 -4.97 -14.79 18.22
N VAL A 340 -5.31 -14.07 17.17
CA VAL A 340 -5.30 -12.60 17.13
C VAL A 340 -6.65 -12.11 16.64
N SER A 341 -7.30 -11.24 17.41
CA SER A 341 -8.56 -10.65 16.98
C SER A 341 -8.39 -9.74 15.76
N THR A 342 -9.44 -9.62 14.98
CA THR A 342 -9.56 -8.72 13.83
C THR A 342 -10.60 -7.62 14.15
N SER A 343 -10.81 -6.70 13.21
CA SER A 343 -11.88 -5.70 13.32
C SER A 343 -13.30 -6.30 13.25
N PHE A 344 -13.42 -7.57 12.90
CA PHE A 344 -14.68 -8.31 12.77
C PHE A 344 -14.88 -9.33 13.90
N THR A 345 -13.94 -9.40 14.84
CA THR A 345 -14.01 -10.35 15.96
C THR A 345 -15.18 -10.01 16.87
N ASP A 346 -15.94 -11.02 17.20
CA ASP A 346 -16.94 -11.02 18.26
C ASP A 346 -16.70 -12.17 19.23
N ILE A 347 -17.27 -12.07 20.45
CA ILE A 347 -17.14 -13.07 21.49
C ILE A 347 -18.51 -13.30 22.06
N VAL A 348 -18.95 -14.55 22.01
CA VAL A 348 -20.25 -14.99 22.54
C VAL A 348 -20.05 -16.17 23.48
N LYS A 349 -20.90 -16.29 24.49
CA LYS A 349 -20.93 -17.45 25.38
C LYS A 349 -21.44 -18.65 24.56
N ALA A 350 -20.75 -19.79 24.70
CA ALA A 350 -21.07 -21.02 23.99
C ALA A 350 -22.13 -21.84 24.76
#